data_07cc2aa2ddcf63353b3545429e4898d2
#
_entry.id   07cc2aa2ddcf63353b3545429e4898d2
#
_cell.length_a   1.000
_cell.length_b   1.000
_cell.length_c   1.000
_cell.angle_alpha   90.00
_cell.angle_beta   90.00
_cell.angle_gamma   90.00
#
_symmetry.space_group_name_H-M   'P 1'
#
loop_
_entity.id
_entity.type
_entity.pdbx_description
1 polymer ?
#
loop_
_entity_poly.entity_id
_entity_poly.type
_entity_poly.pdbx_seq_one_letter_code
_entity_poly.pdbx_strand_id
1 'polypeptide(L)'
;EIASCLVGSEMCIRDSAETMLNDFTGADKVYIACGYTDLRKGIDGLATMVQQQFELDPFTNTLFLFCGRKRDRIKGLYWERDGFILLYKRLEQGAYQWPRSEVEVKMLTPQQYRWLMEGLKIEQPKAHKAVTGLSMV
;
A
#
# COMPACT_ATOMS: atom_id res chain seq x y z
N GLU A 1 -21.02 -2.16 23.98
CA GLU A 1 -20.24 -2.33 23.78
C GLU A 1 -19.65 -2.66 23.42
N ILE A 2 -19.91 -2.49 23.33
CA ILE A 2 -18.92 -2.85 23.05
C ILE A 2 -18.31 -2.70 23.34
N ALA A 3 -18.62 -2.35 23.92
CA ALA A 3 -17.71 -2.25 24.21
C ALA A 3 -17.13 -2.55 24.60
N SER A 4 -17.24 -2.66 24.97
CA SER A 4 -16.28 -2.98 25.22
C SER A 4 -15.60 -3.52 25.26
N CYS A 5 -15.66 -3.65 25.48
CA CYS A 5 -14.81 -4.04 25.40
C CYS A 5 -14.41 -4.12 25.28
N LEU A 6 -14.88 -3.89 25.57
CA LEU A 6 -14.23 -3.77 25.34
C LEU A 6 -13.58 -3.24 25.38
N VAL A 7 -13.45 -3.35 25.93
CA VAL A 7 -12.93 -2.02 25.91
C VAL A 7 -11.51 -1.98 25.40
N GLY A 8 -10.60 -2.66 26.02
CA GLY A 8 -9.27 -2.80 25.48
C GLY A 8 -9.27 -3.39 24.07
N SER A 9 -10.20 -4.28 23.80
CA SER A 9 -10.29 -4.90 22.50
C SER A 9 -10.72 -3.91 21.44
N GLU A 10 -11.53 -2.93 21.78
CA GLU A 10 -11.89 -1.90 20.82
C GLU A 10 -10.67 -1.09 20.38
N MET A 11 -9.83 -0.73 21.32
CA MET A 11 -8.61 0.00 21.01
C MET A 11 -7.66 -0.83 20.17
N CYS A 12 -7.55 -2.11 20.50
CA CYS A 12 -6.70 -3.00 19.70
C CYS A 12 -7.19 -3.12 18.26
N ILE A 13 -8.48 -3.20 18.07
CA ILE A 13 -9.04 -3.29 16.72
C ILE A 13 -8.73 -2.01 15.92
N ARG A 14 -8.88 -0.86 16.58
CA ARG A 14 -8.57 0.41 15.92
C ARG A 14 -7.10 0.50 15.54
N ASP A 15 -6.22 0.13 16.44
CA ASP A 15 -4.79 0.16 16.20
C ASP A 15 -4.44 -0.78 15.05
N SER A 16 -5.06 -1.95 15.00
CA SER A 16 -4.84 -2.89 13.91
C SER A 16 -5.25 -2.31 12.58
N ALA A 17 -6.37 -1.60 12.52
CA ALA A 17 -6.83 -0.99 11.27
C ALA A 17 -5.87 0.08 10.79
N GLU A 18 -5.36 0.91 11.69
CA GLU A 18 -4.35 1.91 11.33
C GLU A 18 -3.07 1.24 10.86
N THR A 19 -2.62 0.22 11.57
CA THR A 19 -1.41 -0.51 11.25
C THR A 19 -1.53 -1.18 9.88
N MET A 20 -2.73 -1.63 9.51
CA MET A 20 -2.94 -2.29 8.22
C MET A 20 -2.51 -1.43 7.04
N LEU A 21 -2.76 -0.12 7.07
CA LEU A 21 -2.41 0.73 5.95
C LEU A 21 -1.11 1.49 6.18
N ASN A 22 -0.84 1.91 7.41
CA ASN A 22 0.36 2.71 7.66
C ASN A 22 1.62 1.86 7.81
N ASP A 23 1.47 0.64 8.28
CA ASP A 23 2.60 -0.28 8.47
C ASP A 23 2.12 -1.70 8.23
N PHE A 24 1.86 -2.00 6.96
CA PHE A 24 1.29 -3.29 6.58
C PHE A 24 2.38 -4.35 6.57
N THR A 25 2.45 -5.11 7.64
CA THR A 25 3.47 -6.14 7.81
C THR A 25 2.99 -7.54 7.43
N GLY A 26 1.70 -7.69 7.10
CA GLY A 26 1.15 -8.99 6.73
C GLY A 26 1.54 -9.47 5.36
N ALA A 27 1.92 -8.58 4.46
CA ALA A 27 2.28 -8.93 3.11
C ALA A 27 3.79 -9.08 2.97
N ASP A 28 4.22 -10.06 2.18
CA ASP A 28 5.64 -10.24 1.87
C ASP A 28 6.16 -9.13 0.97
N LYS A 29 5.32 -8.63 0.08
CA LYS A 29 5.68 -7.62 -0.92
C LYS A 29 4.58 -6.59 -1.03
N VAL A 30 4.96 -5.37 -1.36
CA VAL A 30 4.03 -4.29 -1.68
C VAL A 30 4.38 -3.75 -3.05
N TYR A 31 3.40 -3.74 -3.95
CA TYR A 31 3.54 -3.15 -5.27
C TYR A 31 2.60 -1.97 -5.40
N ILE A 32 3.02 -0.97 -6.16
CA ILE A 32 2.12 0.13 -6.54
C ILE A 32 1.97 0.16 -8.04
N ALA A 33 0.76 0.49 -8.48
CA ALA A 33 0.50 0.78 -9.88
C ALA A 33 0.78 2.27 -10.08
N CYS A 34 1.88 2.59 -10.75
CA CYS A 34 2.23 3.96 -11.03
C CYS A 34 1.21 4.59 -11.98
N GLY A 35 1.11 5.92 -11.98
CA GLY A 35 0.05 6.59 -12.69
C GLY A 35 -1.25 6.56 -11.90
N TYR A 36 -2.35 6.81 -12.56
CA TYR A 36 -3.64 6.74 -11.87
C TYR A 36 -4.44 5.53 -12.37
N THR A 37 -5.30 5.04 -11.48
CA THR A 37 -6.21 3.93 -11.76
C THR A 37 -7.63 4.41 -11.54
N ASP A 38 -8.56 3.90 -12.34
CA ASP A 38 -9.98 4.17 -12.12
C ASP A 38 -10.43 3.40 -10.88
N LEU A 39 -10.59 4.11 -9.77
CA LEU A 39 -10.93 3.49 -8.49
C LEU A 39 -12.39 3.03 -8.40
N ARG A 40 -13.17 3.16 -9.47
CA ARG A 40 -14.49 2.53 -9.53
C ARG A 40 -14.37 1.02 -9.72
N LYS A 41 -13.20 0.53 -10.12
CA LYS A 41 -12.95 -0.90 -10.24
C LYS A 41 -13.03 -1.55 -8.86
N GLY A 42 -13.71 -2.68 -8.81
CA GLY A 42 -13.77 -3.50 -7.61
C GLY A 42 -12.68 -4.56 -7.61
N ILE A 43 -12.86 -5.55 -6.76
CA ILE A 43 -11.90 -6.64 -6.58
C ILE A 43 -11.57 -7.31 -7.92
N ASP A 44 -12.59 -7.71 -8.67
CA ASP A 44 -12.38 -8.43 -9.92
C ASP A 44 -11.64 -7.58 -10.95
N GLY A 45 -12.02 -6.32 -11.07
CA GLY A 45 -11.37 -5.42 -12.00
C GLY A 45 -9.91 -5.19 -11.68
N LEU A 46 -9.59 -4.99 -10.40
CA LEU A 46 -8.22 -4.77 -9.98
C LEU A 46 -7.38 -6.05 -10.08
N ALA A 47 -7.95 -7.21 -9.72
CA ALA A 47 -7.24 -8.47 -9.87
C ALA A 47 -6.94 -8.78 -11.33
N THR A 48 -7.89 -8.50 -12.22
CA THR A 48 -7.69 -8.67 -13.65
C THR A 48 -6.58 -7.75 -14.16
N MET A 49 -6.55 -6.53 -13.68
CA MET A 49 -5.51 -5.57 -14.05
C MET A 49 -4.14 -6.06 -13.63
N VAL A 50 -4.01 -6.63 -12.44
CA VAL A 50 -2.75 -7.20 -11.97
C VAL A 50 -2.29 -8.35 -12.88
N GLN A 51 -3.21 -9.24 -13.24
CA GLN A 51 -2.88 -10.39 -14.06
C GLN A 51 -2.54 -10.00 -15.50
N GLN A 52 -3.37 -9.18 -16.11
CA GLN A 52 -3.28 -8.92 -17.54
C GLN A 52 -2.36 -7.75 -17.88
N GLN A 53 -2.43 -6.67 -17.12
CA GLN A 53 -1.67 -5.49 -17.43
C GLN A 53 -0.27 -5.53 -16.84
N PHE A 54 -0.13 -6.05 -15.63
CA PHE A 54 1.17 -6.10 -14.95
C PHE A 54 1.81 -7.48 -14.99
N GLU A 55 1.08 -8.48 -15.46
CA GLU A 55 1.57 -9.86 -15.60
C GLU A 55 2.07 -10.41 -14.27
N LEU A 56 1.37 -10.07 -13.18
CA LEU A 56 1.67 -10.56 -11.85
C LEU A 56 0.53 -11.44 -11.36
N ASP A 57 0.83 -12.25 -10.36
CA ASP A 57 -0.15 -13.16 -9.76
C ASP A 57 -0.81 -12.46 -8.56
N PRO A 58 -2.12 -12.13 -8.63
CA PRO A 58 -2.79 -11.50 -7.49
C PRO A 58 -3.07 -12.47 -6.34
N PHE A 59 -2.92 -13.78 -6.55
CA PHE A 59 -3.19 -14.78 -5.52
C PHE A 59 -1.94 -15.09 -4.68
N THR A 60 -1.13 -14.09 -4.43
CA THR A 60 0.08 -14.23 -3.62
C THR A 60 -0.03 -13.32 -2.40
N ASN A 61 0.84 -13.53 -1.42
CA ASN A 61 0.87 -12.69 -0.21
C ASN A 61 1.49 -11.33 -0.53
N THR A 62 0.79 -10.57 -1.34
CA THR A 62 1.26 -9.29 -1.87
C THR A 62 0.14 -8.25 -1.80
N LEU A 63 0.48 -7.07 -1.34
CA LEU A 63 -0.44 -5.94 -1.34
C LEU A 63 -0.20 -5.12 -2.60
N PHE A 64 -1.26 -4.93 -3.38
CA PHE A 64 -1.23 -4.09 -4.58
C PHE A 64 -1.98 -2.80 -4.30
N LEU A 65 -1.32 -1.66 -4.49
CA LEU A 65 -1.90 -0.36 -4.21
C LEU A 65 -2.17 0.40 -5.50
N PHE A 66 -3.32 1.06 -5.54
CA PHE A 66 -3.79 1.83 -6.68
C PHE A 66 -4.23 3.20 -6.21
N CYS A 67 -3.93 4.23 -6.99
CA CYS A 67 -4.25 5.60 -6.63
C CYS A 67 -5.14 6.24 -7.68
N GLY A 68 -6.10 7.03 -7.24
CA GLY A 68 -6.99 7.76 -8.12
C GLY A 68 -6.34 9.00 -8.71
N ARG A 69 -7.03 9.61 -9.67
CA ARG A 69 -6.51 10.79 -10.37
C ARG A 69 -6.24 11.95 -9.42
N LYS A 70 -7.08 12.12 -8.42
CA LYS A 70 -6.93 13.23 -7.46
C LYS A 70 -5.84 13.00 -6.43
N ARG A 71 -5.30 11.80 -6.32
CA ARG A 71 -4.23 11.44 -5.40
C ARG A 71 -4.58 11.56 -3.91
N ASP A 72 -5.85 11.77 -3.60
CA ASP A 72 -6.31 11.83 -2.20
C ASP A 72 -6.91 10.51 -1.73
N ARG A 73 -6.96 9.51 -2.59
CA ARG A 73 -7.55 8.22 -2.25
C ARG A 73 -6.81 7.08 -2.91
N ILE A 74 -6.70 5.99 -2.18
CA ILE A 74 -6.05 4.78 -2.66
C ILE A 74 -6.92 3.58 -2.37
N LYS A 75 -6.74 2.53 -3.16
CA LYS A 75 -7.29 1.21 -2.88
C LYS A 75 -6.15 0.22 -2.79
N GLY A 76 -6.30 -0.76 -1.90
CA GLY A 76 -5.35 -1.83 -1.76
C GLY A 76 -6.03 -3.17 -1.98
N LEU A 77 -5.44 -4.02 -2.80
CA LEU A 77 -5.91 -5.37 -3.05
C LEU A 77 -4.94 -6.35 -2.42
N TYR A 78 -5.47 -7.22 -1.57
CA TYR A 78 -4.66 -8.19 -0.86
C TYR A 78 -5.35 -9.54 -0.84
N TRP A 79 -4.64 -10.59 -1.22
CA TRP A 79 -5.15 -11.95 -1.15
C TRP A 79 -4.81 -12.54 0.21
N GLU A 80 -5.83 -12.96 0.94
CA GLU A 80 -5.67 -13.59 2.24
C GLU A 80 -6.26 -14.99 2.20
N ARG A 81 -5.38 -15.96 2.05
CA ARG A 81 -5.71 -17.40 2.08
C ARG A 81 -6.84 -17.82 1.17
N ASP A 82 -8.05 -17.36 1.44
CA ASP A 82 -9.26 -17.84 0.79
C ASP A 82 -10.10 -16.74 0.14
N GLY A 83 -9.61 -15.52 0.15
CA GLY A 83 -10.37 -14.43 -0.43
C GLY A 83 -9.56 -13.16 -0.57
N PHE A 84 -10.08 -12.23 -1.35
CA PHE A 84 -9.48 -10.92 -1.51
C PHE A 84 -10.03 -9.96 -0.48
N ILE A 85 -9.14 -9.11 0.04
CA ILE A 85 -9.51 -7.96 0.85
C ILE A 85 -9.27 -6.73 0.00
N LEU A 86 -10.26 -5.85 -0.06
CA LEU A 86 -10.14 -4.57 -0.73
C LEU A 86 -10.13 -3.47 0.31
N LEU A 87 -9.02 -2.77 0.42
CA LEU A 87 -8.87 -1.65 1.33
C LEU A 87 -9.11 -0.36 0.57
N TYR A 88 -9.72 0.61 1.23
CA TYR A 88 -10.00 1.90 0.62
C TYR A 88 -9.72 2.99 1.66
N LYS A 89 -8.89 3.95 1.28
CA LYS A 89 -8.58 5.07 2.16
C LYS A 89 -8.64 6.36 1.38
N ARG A 90 -9.37 7.33 1.91
CA ARG A 90 -9.44 8.68 1.37
C ARG A 90 -8.87 9.65 2.39
N LEU A 91 -7.89 10.43 1.96
CA LEU A 91 -7.34 11.48 2.81
C LEU A 91 -8.34 12.63 2.88
N GLU A 92 -8.60 13.12 4.09
CA GLU A 92 -9.45 14.29 4.26
C GLU A 92 -8.69 15.58 4.01
N GLN A 93 -7.37 15.54 4.15
CA GLN A 93 -6.49 16.66 3.84
C GLN A 93 -5.21 16.13 3.21
N GLY A 94 -4.70 16.86 2.22
CA GLY A 94 -3.47 16.50 1.57
C GLY A 94 -3.65 15.48 0.45
N ALA A 95 -2.55 15.01 -0.05
CA ALA A 95 -2.53 14.05 -1.16
C ALA A 95 -1.30 13.17 -1.06
N TYR A 96 -1.39 11.98 -1.65
CA TYR A 96 -0.25 11.10 -1.78
C TYR A 96 0.69 11.59 -2.87
N GLN A 97 1.99 11.46 -2.66
CA GLN A 97 2.99 11.77 -3.67
C GLN A 97 3.18 10.55 -4.57
N TRP A 98 2.17 10.24 -5.36
CA TRP A 98 2.12 9.03 -6.16
C TRP A 98 2.96 9.18 -7.44
N PRO A 99 3.82 8.20 -7.76
CA PRO A 99 4.58 8.27 -9.01
C PRO A 99 3.64 8.31 -10.22
N ARG A 100 3.85 9.27 -11.09
CA ARG A 100 2.96 9.52 -12.22
C ARG A 100 3.60 9.23 -13.58
N SER A 101 4.77 8.68 -13.58
CA SER A 101 5.43 8.31 -14.82
C SER A 101 4.58 7.26 -15.55
N GLU A 102 5.10 6.44 -16.34
CA GLU A 102 4.31 5.51 -17.14
C GLU A 102 3.50 4.55 -16.28
N VAL A 103 2.46 3.95 -16.90
CA VAL A 103 1.65 2.93 -16.24
C VAL A 103 2.50 1.68 -16.10
N GLU A 104 3.07 1.50 -14.95
CA GLU A 104 3.89 0.35 -14.63
C GLU A 104 3.65 -0.04 -13.18
N VAL A 105 4.09 -1.22 -12.81
CA VAL A 105 4.03 -1.67 -11.43
C VAL A 105 5.43 -1.53 -10.83
N LYS A 106 5.50 -1.09 -9.58
CA LYS A 106 6.76 -0.90 -8.89
C LYS A 106 6.70 -1.52 -7.50
N MET A 107 7.69 -2.33 -7.17
CA MET A 107 7.78 -2.91 -5.83
C MET A 107 8.39 -1.90 -4.87
N LEU A 108 7.78 -1.77 -3.70
CA LEU A 108 8.25 -0.85 -2.67
C LEU A 108 8.97 -1.61 -1.56
N THR A 109 10.00 -0.97 -1.02
CA THR A 109 10.57 -1.42 0.24
C THR A 109 9.64 -1.03 1.39
N PRO A 110 9.76 -1.66 2.57
CA PRO A 110 8.96 -1.22 3.72
C PRO A 110 9.14 0.26 4.06
N GLN A 111 10.34 0.79 3.89
CA GLN A 111 10.60 2.20 4.14
C GLN A 111 9.90 3.09 3.12
N GLN A 112 9.94 2.73 1.85
CA GLN A 112 9.24 3.47 0.80
C GLN A 112 7.74 3.45 1.01
N TYR A 113 7.21 2.33 1.45
CA TYR A 113 5.79 2.22 1.77
C TYR A 113 5.41 3.19 2.89
N ARG A 114 6.22 3.26 3.95
CA ARG A 114 5.95 4.19 5.04
C ARG A 114 6.02 5.63 4.57
N TRP A 115 7.03 5.98 3.75
CA TRP A 115 7.13 7.33 3.20
C TRP A 115 5.87 7.68 2.41
N LEU A 116 5.41 6.77 1.56
CA LEU A 116 4.23 7.01 0.73
C LEU A 116 2.99 7.23 1.59
N MET A 117 2.82 6.41 2.62
CA MET A 117 1.67 6.52 3.51
C MET A 117 1.70 7.81 4.35
N GLU A 118 2.88 8.36 4.57
CA GLU A 118 3.06 9.62 5.31
C GLU A 118 2.94 10.85 4.40
N GLY A 119 2.68 10.65 3.13
CA GLY A 119 2.55 11.77 2.20
C GLY A 119 3.86 12.22 1.58
N LEU A 120 4.90 11.40 1.69
CA LEU A 120 6.21 11.70 1.11
C LEU A 120 6.40 10.94 -0.20
N LYS A 121 7.38 11.38 -0.97
CA LYS A 121 7.74 10.66 -2.20
C LYS A 121 8.47 9.37 -1.83
N ILE A 122 8.33 8.36 -2.68
CA ILE A 122 9.04 7.10 -2.46
C ILE A 122 10.53 7.22 -2.68
N GLU A 123 10.97 8.28 -3.34
CA GLU A 123 12.38 8.58 -3.50
C GLU A 123 12.71 9.80 -2.66
N GLN A 124 13.69 9.66 -1.79
CA GLN A 124 14.16 10.73 -0.92
C GLN A 124 15.63 10.97 -1.20
N PRO A 125 15.96 11.88 -2.13
CA PRO A 125 17.35 12.09 -2.54
C PRO A 125 18.27 12.49 -1.39
N LYS A 126 17.71 13.09 -0.34
CA LYS A 126 18.48 13.51 0.83
C LYS A 126 18.63 12.42 1.89
N ALA A 127 17.96 11.28 1.73
CA ALA A 127 18.10 10.18 2.66
C ALA A 127 19.50 9.59 2.53
N HIS A 128 20.04 9.16 3.66
CA HIS A 128 21.35 8.51 3.66
C HIS A 128 21.24 7.17 2.95
N LYS A 129 22.20 6.91 2.08
CA LYS A 129 22.25 5.62 1.40
C LYS A 129 22.91 4.60 2.29
N ALA A 130 22.50 3.35 2.13
CA ALA A 130 23.17 2.26 2.82
C ALA A 130 24.61 2.19 2.35
N VAL A 131 25.53 2.01 3.31
CA VAL A 131 26.94 1.91 3.01
C VAL A 131 27.32 0.44 3.01
N THR A 132 27.93 0.01 1.91
CA THR A 132 28.37 -1.38 1.76
C THR A 132 29.86 -1.40 1.45
N GLY A 133 30.50 -2.53 1.74
CA GLY A 133 31.91 -2.69 1.43
C GLY A 133 32.85 -1.96 2.39
N LEU A 134 32.33 -1.41 3.49
CA LEU A 134 33.16 -0.81 4.49
C LEU A 134 33.96 -1.86 5.24
N SER A 135 35.22 -1.56 5.48
CA SER A 135 36.00 -2.40 6.37
C SER A 135 36.72 -1.50 7.39
N MET A 136 36.65 -1.94 8.63
CA MET A 136 37.32 -1.28 9.73
C MET A 136 38.70 -1.89 9.87
N VAL A 137 39.71 -1.09 9.70
CA VAL A 137 41.11 -1.56 9.76
C VAL A 137 41.80 -0.94 10.95
#